data_91e647f238ae5eb849a1e49cbf36b0c9
#
_entry.id   91e647f238ae5eb849a1e49cbf36b0c9
#
_cell.length_a   1.000
_cell.length_b   1.000
_cell.length_c   1.000
_cell.angle_alpha   90.00
_cell.angle_beta   90.00
_cell.angle_gamma   90.00
#
_symmetry.space_group_name_H-M   'P 1'
#
loop_
_entity.id
_entity.type
_entity.pdbx_description
1 polymer ?
#
loop_
_entity_poly.entity_id
_entity_poly.type
_entity_poly.pdbx_seq_one_letter_code
_entity_poly.pdbx_strand_id
1 'polypeptide(L)'
;VVGKKQPFPFMKNKEIYAVALLGRRNSEKVGIVPCSNGVLSRLVPIPSDEKKFMLVEELILHFMPQIFENYQIKSKSLIRIIRNADIDVDEAVDNDDADFRDTMEKLIKKRRKLCPVKLEYTRVMDEKIVINLCHELGLKQEQIYYSESPLDLSFVFEIQDKLRNNKKLFYE
;
A
#
# COMPACT_ATOMS: atom_id res chain seq x y z
N VAL A 1 7.75 -11.34 4.37
CA VAL A 1 8.86 -11.47 3.41
C VAL A 1 8.44 -12.40 2.29
N VAL A 2 8.43 -11.89 1.05
CA VAL A 2 8.05 -12.67 -0.14
C VAL A 2 9.13 -13.70 -0.47
N GLY A 3 8.74 -14.93 -0.78
CA GLY A 3 9.65 -16.01 -1.15
C GLY A 3 8.92 -17.30 -1.49
N LYS A 4 9.68 -18.39 -1.76
CA LYS A 4 9.10 -19.69 -2.19
C LYS A 4 8.04 -20.26 -1.26
N LYS A 5 8.13 -19.99 0.07
CA LYS A 5 7.18 -20.46 1.10
C LYS A 5 6.08 -19.44 1.42
N GLN A 6 6.25 -18.18 1.00
CA GLN A 6 5.31 -17.09 1.23
C GLN A 6 5.12 -16.38 -0.09
N PRO A 7 4.05 -16.68 -0.84
CA PRO A 7 3.77 -16.05 -2.12
C PRO A 7 3.54 -14.56 -1.96
N PHE A 8 3.58 -13.85 -3.07
CA PHE A 8 3.31 -12.42 -3.11
C PHE A 8 1.90 -12.14 -2.55
N PRO A 9 1.76 -11.24 -1.56
CA PRO A 9 0.46 -10.98 -0.94
C PRO A 9 -0.48 -10.27 -1.91
N PHE A 10 -1.78 -10.52 -1.75
CA PHE A 10 -2.76 -9.68 -2.43
C PHE A 10 -2.72 -8.28 -1.84
N MET A 11 -2.45 -7.29 -2.67
CA MET A 11 -2.41 -5.89 -2.29
C MET A 11 -3.74 -5.24 -2.68
N LYS A 12 -4.42 -4.68 -1.69
CA LYS A 12 -5.74 -4.07 -1.87
C LYS A 12 -5.66 -2.76 -2.64
N ASN A 13 -6.77 -2.40 -3.29
CA ASN A 13 -6.89 -1.15 -4.04
C ASN A 13 -6.73 0.07 -3.13
N LYS A 14 -5.97 1.07 -3.59
CA LYS A 14 -5.72 2.36 -2.91
C LYS A 14 -5.05 2.30 -1.53
N GLU A 15 -4.72 1.11 -1.02
CA GLU A 15 -3.97 0.98 0.24
C GLU A 15 -2.48 1.28 0.04
N ILE A 16 -1.85 1.80 1.10
CA ILE A 16 -0.42 2.12 1.13
C ILE A 16 0.33 0.96 1.79
N TYR A 17 1.45 0.58 1.19
CA TYR A 17 2.36 -0.45 1.69
C TYR A 17 3.78 0.10 1.77
N ALA A 18 4.49 -0.26 2.83
CA ALA A 18 5.93 -0.09 2.89
C ALA A 18 6.62 -1.32 2.28
N VAL A 19 7.53 -1.10 1.33
CA VAL A 19 8.29 -2.15 0.66
C VAL A 19 9.77 -1.95 0.88
N ALA A 20 10.54 -3.05 0.97
CA ALA A 20 12.00 -3.00 1.07
C ALA A 20 12.67 -4.14 0.33
N LEU A 21 13.88 -3.88 -0.17
CA LEU A 21 14.83 -4.90 -0.58
C LEU A 21 15.64 -5.35 0.64
N LEU A 22 15.46 -6.60 0.99
CA LEU A 22 16.03 -7.24 2.15
C LEU A 22 17.19 -8.15 1.72
N GLY A 23 18.40 -7.83 2.17
CA GLY A 23 19.59 -8.66 1.97
C GLY A 23 19.82 -9.58 3.15
N ARG A 24 20.11 -10.86 2.89
CA ARG A 24 20.57 -11.81 3.91
C ARG A 24 21.55 -12.80 3.29
N ARG A 25 22.83 -12.76 3.72
CA ARG A 25 23.90 -13.55 3.12
C ARG A 25 23.95 -13.29 1.60
N ASN A 26 23.84 -14.32 0.77
CA ASN A 26 23.88 -14.22 -0.70
C ASN A 26 22.47 -14.22 -1.34
N SER A 27 21.44 -13.88 -0.59
CA SER A 27 20.05 -13.84 -1.10
C SER A 27 19.40 -12.49 -0.84
N GLU A 28 18.56 -12.07 -1.79
CA GLU A 28 17.74 -10.88 -1.70
C GLU A 28 16.26 -11.27 -1.74
N LYS A 29 15.43 -10.55 -0.98
CA LYS A 29 14.01 -10.79 -0.88
C LYS A 29 13.27 -9.46 -0.80
N VAL A 30 12.00 -9.44 -1.17
CA VAL A 30 11.14 -8.27 -0.99
C VAL A 30 10.37 -8.42 0.33
N GLY A 31 10.49 -7.40 1.19
CA GLY A 31 9.66 -7.23 2.38
C GLY A 31 8.50 -6.31 2.07
N ILE A 32 7.28 -6.67 2.50
CA ILE A 32 6.07 -5.88 2.30
C ILE A 32 5.35 -5.78 3.64
N VAL A 33 4.98 -4.54 4.04
CA VAL A 33 4.24 -4.24 5.27
C VAL A 33 3.04 -3.37 4.90
N PRO A 34 1.80 -3.80 5.17
CA PRO A 34 0.63 -2.95 4.98
C PRO A 34 0.66 -1.81 6.01
N CYS A 35 0.38 -0.58 5.57
CA CYS A 35 0.39 0.59 6.44
C CYS A 35 -0.99 0.86 7.06
N SER A 36 -2.07 0.40 6.45
CA SER A 36 -3.42 0.45 7.01
C SER A 36 -3.76 -0.89 7.69
N ASN A 37 -3.81 -0.89 9.01
CA ASN A 37 -4.15 -2.10 9.79
C ASN A 37 -5.42 -1.95 10.63
N GLY A 38 -6.12 -0.82 10.53
CA GLY A 38 -7.32 -0.51 11.31
C GLY A 38 -7.08 -0.26 12.81
N VAL A 39 -5.85 -0.41 13.30
CA VAL A 39 -5.49 -0.24 14.71
C VAL A 39 -4.97 1.17 14.99
N LEU A 40 -4.16 1.72 14.07
CA LEU A 40 -3.57 3.04 14.21
C LEU A 40 -4.29 4.05 13.31
N SER A 41 -4.57 5.24 13.84
CA SER A 41 -4.95 6.40 13.03
C SER A 41 -3.82 6.70 12.05
N ARG A 42 -4.16 7.16 10.84
CA ARG A 42 -3.16 7.54 9.85
C ARG A 42 -2.29 8.70 10.33
N LEU A 43 -2.87 9.63 11.10
CA LEU A 43 -2.15 10.71 11.78
C LEU A 43 -1.78 10.29 13.20
N VAL A 44 -0.52 9.94 13.40
CA VAL A 44 0.04 9.58 14.72
C VAL A 44 0.50 10.86 15.40
N PRO A 45 -0.03 11.21 16.60
CA PRO A 45 0.43 12.38 17.32
C PRO A 45 1.85 12.17 17.85
N ILE A 46 2.69 13.18 17.69
CA ILE A 46 4.04 13.21 18.27
C ILE A 46 3.95 13.93 19.60
N PRO A 47 4.43 13.32 20.71
CA PRO A 47 4.50 13.98 22.00
C PRO A 47 5.34 15.27 21.94
N SER A 48 4.69 16.41 22.03
CA SER A 48 5.34 17.74 22.07
C SER A 48 4.33 18.77 22.55
N ASP A 49 4.83 19.95 22.98
CA ASP A 49 3.98 21.09 23.38
C ASP A 49 3.19 21.67 22.19
N GLU A 50 3.65 21.44 20.98
CA GLU A 50 2.97 21.82 19.75
C GLU A 50 2.22 20.63 19.16
N LYS A 51 1.09 20.90 18.46
CA LYS A 51 0.35 19.88 17.73
C LYS A 51 1.16 19.41 16.53
N LYS A 52 1.90 18.32 16.70
CA LYS A 52 2.68 17.66 15.65
C LYS A 52 2.14 16.28 15.36
N PHE A 53 2.14 15.92 14.10
CA PHE A 53 1.66 14.62 13.62
C PHE A 53 2.65 14.02 12.64
N MET A 54 2.71 12.70 12.62
CA MET A 54 3.44 11.92 11.64
C MET A 54 2.46 10.98 10.93
N LEU A 55 2.66 10.75 9.64
CA LEU A 55 1.90 9.73 8.92
C LEU A 55 2.35 8.35 9.36
N VAL A 56 1.38 7.44 9.60
CA VAL A 56 1.67 6.08 10.06
C VAL A 56 2.55 5.30 9.08
N GLU A 57 2.38 5.53 7.77
CA GLU A 57 3.20 4.94 6.73
C GLU A 57 4.67 5.36 6.83
N GLU A 58 4.94 6.62 7.20
CA GLU A 58 6.30 7.11 7.43
C GLU A 58 6.91 6.51 8.69
N LEU A 59 6.10 6.38 9.75
CA LEU A 59 6.51 5.71 10.98
C LEU A 59 6.90 4.24 10.70
N ILE A 60 6.05 3.51 9.98
CA ILE A 60 6.33 2.12 9.60
C ILE A 60 7.61 2.04 8.77
N LEU A 61 7.75 2.93 7.78
CA LEU A 61 8.95 2.96 6.93
C LEU A 61 10.22 3.27 7.74
N HIS A 62 10.12 4.11 8.76
CA HIS A 62 11.23 4.39 9.69
C HIS A 62 11.63 3.14 10.47
N PHE A 63 10.67 2.41 11.01
CA PHE A 63 10.90 1.23 11.85
C PHE A 63 11.08 -0.08 11.07
N MET A 64 11.12 -0.05 9.74
CA MET A 64 11.37 -1.27 8.94
C MET A 64 12.63 -2.05 9.35
N PRO A 65 13.77 -1.42 9.75
CA PRO A 65 14.93 -2.17 10.24
C PRO A 65 14.62 -3.04 11.47
N GLN A 66 13.76 -2.59 12.38
CA GLN A 66 13.33 -3.36 13.53
C GLN A 66 12.32 -4.46 13.14
N ILE A 67 11.43 -4.17 12.19
CA ILE A 67 10.46 -5.17 11.67
C ILE A 67 11.20 -6.32 10.97
N PHE A 68 12.30 -6.02 10.28
CA PHE A 68 13.11 -6.99 9.54
C PHE A 68 14.50 -7.15 10.15
N GLU A 69 14.62 -7.26 11.47
CA GLU A 69 15.87 -7.30 12.24
C GLU A 69 16.92 -8.32 11.74
N ASN A 70 16.46 -9.43 11.14
CA ASN A 70 17.32 -10.47 10.59
C ASN A 70 17.82 -10.20 9.17
N TYR A 71 17.54 -9.02 8.62
CA TYR A 71 17.86 -8.64 7.25
C TYR A 71 18.52 -7.24 7.21
N GLN A 72 19.44 -7.07 6.26
CA GLN A 72 19.93 -5.75 5.90
C GLN A 72 18.95 -5.09 4.93
N ILE A 73 18.45 -3.90 5.24
CA ILE A 73 17.64 -3.14 4.31
C ILE A 73 18.55 -2.40 3.33
N LYS A 74 18.45 -2.76 2.05
CA LYS A 74 19.22 -2.14 0.96
C LYS A 74 18.52 -0.94 0.35
N SER A 75 17.20 -1.02 0.23
CA SER A 75 16.34 0.02 -0.32
C SER A 75 14.96 -0.10 0.28
N LYS A 76 14.23 1.01 0.46
CA LYS A 76 12.86 1.01 0.97
C LYS A 76 12.05 2.18 0.41
N SER A 77 10.75 1.96 0.19
CA SER A 77 9.83 2.98 -0.30
C SER A 77 8.41 2.71 0.20
N LEU A 78 7.56 3.71 0.09
CA LEU A 78 6.10 3.54 0.17
C LEU A 78 5.56 3.34 -1.23
N ILE A 79 4.60 2.44 -1.38
CA ILE A 79 3.90 2.20 -2.63
C ILE A 79 2.39 2.19 -2.40
N ARG A 80 1.66 2.55 -3.46
CA ARG A 80 0.20 2.49 -3.54
C ARG A 80 -0.21 1.91 -4.88
N ILE A 81 -1.15 0.98 -4.85
CA ILE A 81 -1.65 0.33 -6.07
C ILE A 81 -3.06 0.83 -6.35
N ILE A 82 -3.28 1.24 -7.59
CA ILE A 82 -4.61 1.56 -8.11
C ILE A 82 -5.05 0.41 -9.01
N ARG A 83 -6.26 -0.10 -8.76
CA ARG A 83 -6.90 -1.15 -9.55
C ARG A 83 -8.07 -0.59 -10.37
N ASN A 84 -8.42 -1.26 -11.42
CA ASN A 84 -9.40 -0.77 -12.41
C ASN A 84 -10.83 -0.59 -11.85
N ALA A 85 -11.21 -1.34 -10.83
CA ALA A 85 -12.51 -1.19 -10.16
C ALA A 85 -12.46 -1.68 -8.72
N ASP A 86 -13.20 -0.99 -7.83
CA ASP A 86 -13.65 -1.56 -6.57
C ASP A 86 -14.87 -2.45 -6.89
N ILE A 87 -14.74 -3.74 -6.68
CA ILE A 87 -15.89 -4.63 -6.62
C ILE A 87 -15.95 -5.08 -5.17
N ASP A 88 -17.04 -4.74 -4.49
CA ASP A 88 -17.38 -5.36 -3.23
C ASP A 88 -17.56 -6.86 -3.47
N VAL A 89 -16.70 -7.65 -2.83
CA VAL A 89 -16.69 -9.11 -2.96
C VAL A 89 -17.97 -9.69 -2.39
N ASP A 90 -18.67 -8.94 -1.53
CA ASP A 90 -19.87 -9.37 -0.83
C ASP A 90 -21.13 -9.45 -1.72
N GLU A 91 -21.17 -8.71 -2.86
CA GLU A 91 -22.30 -8.81 -3.81
C GLU A 91 -22.27 -10.05 -4.73
N ALA A 92 -21.28 -10.93 -4.59
CA ALA A 92 -21.05 -12.02 -5.54
C ALA A 92 -21.54 -13.39 -5.08
N VAL A 93 -22.10 -13.51 -3.88
CA VAL A 93 -22.44 -14.81 -3.25
C VAL A 93 -23.93 -15.13 -3.20
N ASP A 94 -24.80 -14.23 -3.63
CA ASP A 94 -26.23 -14.51 -3.65
C ASP A 94 -26.70 -15.07 -5.00
N ASN A 95 -26.51 -16.39 -5.20
CA ASN A 95 -27.43 -17.24 -5.98
C ASN A 95 -26.92 -18.69 -5.98
N ASP A 96 -27.58 -19.53 -5.22
CA ASP A 96 -27.29 -20.96 -5.05
C ASP A 96 -27.61 -21.83 -6.31
N ASP A 97 -28.08 -21.25 -7.42
CA ASP A 97 -28.48 -21.96 -8.64
C ASP A 97 -27.74 -21.59 -9.92
N ALA A 98 -26.57 -20.90 -9.82
CA ALA A 98 -25.83 -20.53 -11.02
C ALA A 98 -24.97 -21.70 -11.51
N ASP A 99 -25.09 -22.02 -12.80
CA ASP A 99 -24.22 -22.97 -13.52
C ASP A 99 -22.74 -22.62 -13.24
N PHE A 100 -21.96 -23.63 -12.87
CA PHE A 100 -20.52 -23.52 -12.55
C PHE A 100 -19.75 -22.74 -13.62
N ARG A 101 -20.12 -22.87 -14.88
CA ARG A 101 -19.52 -22.17 -16.01
C ARG A 101 -19.78 -20.66 -15.96
N ASP A 102 -21.00 -20.25 -15.67
CA ASP A 102 -21.38 -18.83 -15.53
C ASP A 102 -20.70 -18.20 -14.32
N THR A 103 -20.59 -18.96 -13.23
CA THR A 103 -19.88 -18.53 -12.01
C THR A 103 -18.37 -18.31 -12.30
N MET A 104 -17.74 -19.21 -13.04
CA MET A 104 -16.34 -19.09 -13.45
C MET A 104 -16.11 -17.91 -14.43
N GLU A 105 -17.01 -17.71 -15.40
CA GLU A 105 -16.93 -16.53 -16.28
C GLU A 105 -17.08 -15.21 -15.51
N LYS A 106 -17.99 -15.14 -14.55
CA LYS A 106 -18.15 -13.98 -13.66
C LYS A 106 -16.89 -13.75 -12.81
N LEU A 107 -16.28 -14.79 -12.26
CA LEU A 107 -15.03 -14.71 -11.51
C LEU A 107 -13.86 -14.22 -12.37
N ILE A 108 -13.76 -14.69 -13.60
CA ILE A 108 -12.72 -14.26 -14.57
C ILE A 108 -12.93 -12.78 -14.94
N LYS A 109 -14.18 -12.36 -15.21
CA LYS A 109 -14.53 -10.96 -15.49
C LYS A 109 -14.24 -10.06 -14.27
N LYS A 110 -14.55 -10.53 -13.05
CA LYS A 110 -14.23 -9.84 -11.79
C LYS A 110 -12.71 -9.71 -11.60
N ARG A 111 -11.93 -10.78 -11.81
CA ARG A 111 -10.45 -10.72 -11.73
C ARG A 111 -9.85 -9.70 -12.71
N ARG A 112 -10.37 -9.60 -13.94
CA ARG A 112 -9.93 -8.58 -14.91
C ARG A 112 -10.24 -7.16 -14.46
N LYS A 113 -11.38 -6.93 -13.79
CA LYS A 113 -11.73 -5.62 -13.24
C LYS A 113 -10.87 -5.22 -12.03
N LEU A 114 -10.29 -6.20 -11.32
CA LEU A 114 -9.37 -6.00 -10.19
C LEU A 114 -7.89 -5.90 -10.60
N CYS A 115 -7.57 -5.93 -11.90
CA CYS A 115 -6.19 -5.81 -12.36
C CYS A 115 -5.58 -4.48 -11.93
N PRO A 116 -4.35 -4.49 -11.41
CA PRO A 116 -3.59 -3.26 -11.18
C PRO A 116 -3.42 -2.49 -12.49
N VAL A 117 -3.63 -1.18 -12.44
CA VAL A 117 -3.48 -0.29 -13.60
C VAL A 117 -2.42 0.78 -13.37
N LYS A 118 -2.09 1.04 -12.09
CA LYS A 118 -1.10 2.03 -11.70
C LYS A 118 -0.43 1.64 -10.40
N LEU A 119 0.88 1.87 -10.30
CA LEU A 119 1.66 1.83 -9.07
C LEU A 119 2.29 3.19 -8.85
N GLU A 120 2.10 3.75 -7.66
CA GLU A 120 2.72 4.98 -7.20
C GLU A 120 3.76 4.66 -6.13
N TYR A 121 4.86 5.41 -6.07
CA TYR A 121 5.88 5.25 -5.04
C TYR A 121 6.53 6.59 -4.67
N THR A 122 7.07 6.71 -3.43
CA THR A 122 7.55 8.00 -2.90
C THR A 122 9.06 8.13 -2.83
N ARG A 123 9.82 7.05 -2.86
CA ARG A 123 11.29 7.07 -2.77
C ARG A 123 11.89 6.21 -3.84
N VAL A 124 13.01 6.67 -4.39
CA VAL A 124 13.76 5.89 -5.38
C VAL A 124 14.00 4.48 -4.83
N MET A 125 13.50 3.49 -5.54
CA MET A 125 13.63 2.08 -5.21
C MET A 125 14.76 1.44 -6.00
N ASP A 126 15.37 0.40 -5.41
CA ASP A 126 16.23 -0.50 -6.16
C ASP A 126 15.45 -1.11 -7.34
N GLU A 127 16.08 -1.17 -8.51
CA GLU A 127 15.47 -1.68 -9.75
C GLU A 127 14.91 -3.10 -9.58
N LYS A 128 15.53 -3.93 -8.75
CA LYS A 128 15.05 -5.28 -8.44
C LYS A 128 13.69 -5.30 -7.76
N ILE A 129 13.38 -4.30 -6.93
CA ILE A 129 12.04 -4.15 -6.33
C ILE A 129 11.05 -3.82 -7.44
N VAL A 130 11.39 -2.86 -8.29
CA VAL A 130 10.51 -2.40 -9.38
C VAL A 130 10.18 -3.56 -10.32
N ILE A 131 11.20 -4.30 -10.78
CA ILE A 131 11.03 -5.47 -11.64
C ILE A 131 10.15 -6.53 -10.97
N ASN A 132 10.40 -6.84 -9.70
CA ASN A 132 9.61 -7.83 -8.95
C ASN A 132 8.14 -7.38 -8.83
N LEU A 133 7.89 -6.12 -8.47
CA LEU A 133 6.54 -5.58 -8.37
C LEU A 133 5.81 -5.60 -9.72
N CYS A 134 6.49 -5.22 -10.80
CA CYS A 134 5.94 -5.29 -12.16
C CYS A 134 5.51 -6.71 -12.52
N HIS A 135 6.39 -7.67 -12.29
CA HIS A 135 6.13 -9.08 -12.59
C HIS A 135 4.94 -9.62 -11.78
N GLU A 136 4.96 -9.44 -10.47
CA GLU A 136 3.93 -9.97 -9.57
C GLU A 136 2.55 -9.30 -9.74
N LEU A 137 2.54 -8.02 -10.12
CA LEU A 137 1.32 -7.23 -10.31
C LEU A 137 0.83 -7.21 -11.74
N GLY A 138 1.61 -7.73 -12.70
CA GLY A 138 1.29 -7.67 -14.12
C GLY A 138 1.28 -6.24 -14.68
N LEU A 139 2.13 -5.35 -14.12
CA LEU A 139 2.25 -3.96 -14.55
C LEU A 139 3.40 -3.78 -15.54
N LYS A 140 3.24 -2.84 -16.46
CA LYS A 140 4.29 -2.35 -17.33
C LYS A 140 5.02 -1.18 -16.66
N GLN A 141 6.24 -0.88 -17.10
CA GLN A 141 7.04 0.21 -16.54
C GLN A 141 6.37 1.58 -16.70
N GLU A 142 5.61 1.79 -17.77
CA GLU A 142 4.84 3.03 -18.04
C GLU A 142 3.70 3.27 -17.04
N GLN A 143 3.35 2.26 -16.24
CA GLN A 143 2.29 2.31 -15.23
C GLN A 143 2.84 2.58 -13.82
N ILE A 144 4.13 2.90 -13.69
CA ILE A 144 4.81 3.17 -12.43
C ILE A 144 5.15 4.65 -12.34
N TYR A 145 4.67 5.30 -11.26
CA TYR A 145 4.77 6.75 -11.09
C TYR A 145 5.47 7.10 -9.79
N TYR A 146 6.51 7.91 -9.90
CA TYR A 146 7.16 8.52 -8.76
C TYR A 146 6.35 9.72 -8.27
N SER A 147 6.24 9.89 -6.95
CA SER A 147 5.58 11.01 -6.30
C SER A 147 6.48 11.57 -5.19
N GLU A 148 6.74 12.86 -5.20
CA GLU A 148 7.45 13.56 -4.13
C GLU A 148 6.53 13.89 -2.94
N SER A 149 5.22 13.84 -3.15
CA SER A 149 4.19 14.06 -2.13
C SER A 149 3.75 12.73 -1.48
N PRO A 150 3.10 12.77 -0.30
CA PRO A 150 2.42 11.61 0.25
C PRO A 150 1.44 10.99 -0.77
N LEU A 151 1.38 9.65 -0.81
CA LEU A 151 0.63 8.90 -1.85
C LEU A 151 -0.89 9.08 -1.79
N ASP A 152 -1.40 9.52 -0.69
CA ASP A 152 -2.83 9.76 -0.49
C ASP A 152 -3.00 10.98 0.41
N LEU A 153 -3.59 12.04 -0.13
CA LEU A 153 -3.76 13.31 0.56
C LEU A 153 -5.03 13.36 1.44
N SER A 154 -5.77 12.27 1.59
CA SER A 154 -7.00 12.23 2.41
C SER A 154 -6.76 12.58 3.88
N PHE A 155 -5.54 12.37 4.39
CA PHE A 155 -5.17 12.76 5.75
C PHE A 155 -5.32 14.27 6.03
N VAL A 156 -5.37 15.11 5.01
CA VAL A 156 -5.58 16.55 5.15
C VAL A 156 -6.93 16.85 5.80
N PHE A 157 -7.96 16.04 5.51
CA PHE A 157 -9.27 16.18 6.14
C PHE A 157 -9.21 15.83 7.64
N GLU A 158 -8.41 14.83 8.02
CA GLU A 158 -8.19 14.49 9.45
C GLU A 158 -7.42 15.62 10.17
N ILE A 159 -6.47 16.29 9.51
CA ILE A 159 -5.78 17.46 10.06
C ILE A 159 -6.77 18.59 10.29
N GLN A 160 -7.63 18.86 9.31
CA GLN A 160 -8.66 19.88 9.42
C GLN A 160 -9.53 19.65 10.65
N ASP A 161 -10.00 18.43 10.88
CA ASP A 161 -10.81 18.09 12.05
C ASP A 161 -10.06 18.27 13.38
N LYS A 162 -8.80 17.86 13.44
CA LYS A 162 -7.94 18.01 14.63
C LYS A 162 -7.61 19.48 14.94
N LEU A 163 -7.61 20.35 13.95
CA LEU A 163 -7.29 21.77 14.06
C LEU A 163 -8.52 22.68 14.07
N ARG A 164 -9.74 22.13 14.04
CA ARG A 164 -11.02 22.86 13.97
C ARG A 164 -11.16 24.00 14.99
N ASN A 165 -10.55 23.85 16.15
CA ASN A 165 -10.58 24.87 17.22
C ASN A 165 -9.62 26.05 16.98
N ASN A 166 -8.77 25.99 15.95
CA ASN A 166 -7.85 27.07 15.63
C ASN A 166 -8.46 27.98 14.55
N LYS A 167 -9.27 28.96 14.99
CA LYS A 167 -9.98 29.89 14.10
C LYS A 167 -9.09 30.63 13.09
N LYS A 168 -7.78 30.78 13.39
CA LYS A 168 -6.83 31.45 12.47
C LYS A 168 -6.54 30.67 11.19
N LEU A 169 -6.87 29.37 11.14
CA LEU A 169 -6.61 28.49 10.00
C LEU A 169 -7.82 28.33 9.08
N PHE A 170 -8.98 28.89 9.45
CA PHE A 170 -10.20 28.76 8.68
C PHE A 170 -10.66 30.14 8.21
N TYR A 171 -11.12 30.20 6.96
CA TYR A 171 -11.84 31.38 6.46
C TYR A 171 -13.15 31.54 7.22
N GLU A 172 -13.45 32.77 7.62
CA GLU A 172 -14.78 33.15 8.13
C GLU A 172 -15.75 33.30 6.96
#